data_1e76055a846bb01b0a33c971bcb3bcdb
#
_entry.id   1e76055a846bb01b0a33c971bcb3bcdb
#
_cell.length_a   1.000
_cell.length_b   1.000
_cell.length_c   1.000
_cell.angle_alpha   90.00
_cell.angle_beta   90.00
_cell.angle_gamma   90.00
#
_symmetry.space_group_name_H-M   'P 1'
#
loop_
_entity.id
_entity.type
_entity.pdbx_description
1 polymer ?
#
loop_
_entity_poly.entity_id
_entity_poly.type
_entity_poly.pdbx_seq_one_letter_code
_entity_poly.pdbx_strand_id
1 'polypeptide(L)'
;MKKSTLWCVMTLGLCLSGVSHAQISTEQAHRQLTAAAKQKVLDGSIHLEALLKNNSNDLIVEYVTDTPRSYGANIRNKIAERKQQIRERIGRRGGVELLREYNGLPLSFQRISNRDSLIALLNDPEVKAVYPNRTLKSQSISQSLNLIGQPTANSSGFSGEGTTVAILDSGLNYRHADFGSCTAPGVPAATCRVSYVADISRDDRSLDNNGHGSNVAGIVAAVAPKAKLIGLDMMSSYDGGGTGEQDMLAAINWVVNNAKSFNISVANMSFGAENLGSSNYCSGALQTPLDNLRNVGVVPVIASGNAGSTNRIAYPACLQRAVSVGAVWEANLGRVRTGVCTDNAVADKVTCFSNSNQNLSFLAPGGQINAGGFTKGGTSQAAPHVAGAYAVLRAALPNESIDQLTQRLSNSGKLTTDHRTSNRVTPRLDLASAVRGVTAGTIQPPVTQPPVVQPPTVQPPTVQPPVNPPQVVQPPVVTQPSGQNCRRIFFVTVCSG
;
A
#
# COMPACT_ATOMS: atom_id res chain seq x y z
N MET A 1 62.17 -73.03 -2.40
CA MET A 1 63.31 -72.66 -1.53
C MET A 1 63.48 -71.16 -1.56
N LYS A 2 63.29 -70.49 -0.49
CA LYS A 2 63.81 -69.26 0.12
C LYS A 2 62.68 -68.66 0.99
N LYS A 3 62.85 -68.79 2.26
CA LYS A 3 62.11 -68.19 3.34
C LYS A 3 62.58 -66.68 3.38
N SER A 4 61.64 -65.74 3.43
CA SER A 4 61.91 -64.41 3.84
C SER A 4 60.97 -63.98 4.98
N THR A 5 61.60 -63.68 6.07
CA THR A 5 61.07 -63.31 7.37
C THR A 5 60.47 -61.94 7.30
N LEU A 6 59.24 -61.78 7.72
CA LEU A 6 58.58 -60.47 7.78
C LEU A 6 58.66 -59.96 9.22
N TRP A 7 59.29 -58.82 9.41
CA TRP A 7 59.34 -58.07 10.66
C TRP A 7 58.04 -57.29 10.86
N CYS A 8 57.40 -57.53 12.00
CA CYS A 8 56.23 -56.80 12.43
C CYS A 8 56.65 -55.59 13.26
N VAL A 9 56.50 -54.37 12.76
CA VAL A 9 56.69 -53.14 13.52
C VAL A 9 55.34 -52.75 14.13
N MET A 10 55.20 -52.85 15.45
CA MET A 10 54.10 -52.32 16.24
C MET A 10 54.22 -50.81 16.32
N THR A 11 53.44 -50.08 15.60
CA THR A 11 53.17 -48.63 15.84
C THR A 11 52.00 -48.49 16.81
N LEU A 12 52.24 -47.97 17.98
CA LEU A 12 51.25 -47.53 18.94
C LEU A 12 50.48 -46.34 18.33
N GLY A 13 49.30 -46.57 17.79
CA GLY A 13 48.34 -45.54 17.40
C GLY A 13 47.60 -45.05 18.65
N LEU A 14 47.91 -43.80 19.09
CA LEU A 14 47.01 -43.08 20.02
C LEU A 14 45.66 -42.87 19.37
N CYS A 15 44.63 -43.61 19.78
CA CYS A 15 43.26 -43.30 19.53
C CYS A 15 42.87 -42.07 20.36
N LEU A 16 42.94 -40.91 19.74
CA LEU A 16 42.20 -39.75 20.22
C LEU A 16 40.70 -40.02 20.02
N SER A 17 40.07 -40.54 21.07
CA SER A 17 38.62 -40.64 21.15
C SER A 17 38.06 -39.21 21.17
N GLY A 18 37.67 -38.71 20.00
CA GLY A 18 36.86 -37.50 19.89
C GLY A 18 35.52 -37.77 20.62
N VAL A 19 35.36 -37.11 21.76
CA VAL A 19 34.06 -37.09 22.47
C VAL A 19 33.05 -36.37 21.57
N SER A 20 32.32 -37.11 20.77
CA SER A 20 31.16 -36.55 20.09
C SER A 20 30.14 -36.20 21.17
N HIS A 21 29.97 -34.91 21.45
CA HIS A 21 28.85 -34.44 22.28
C HIS A 21 27.55 -34.81 21.56
N ALA A 22 26.87 -35.82 22.07
CA ALA A 22 25.53 -36.20 21.57
C ALA A 22 24.61 -34.98 21.75
N GLN A 23 24.07 -34.45 20.66
CA GLN A 23 23.09 -33.37 20.73
C GLN A 23 21.87 -33.84 21.54
N ILE A 24 21.51 -33.07 22.56
CA ILE A 24 20.30 -33.33 23.35
C ILE A 24 19.04 -33.33 22.45
N SER A 25 18.06 -34.16 22.79
CA SER A 25 16.79 -34.21 22.03
C SER A 25 16.02 -32.91 22.15
N THR A 26 15.11 -32.61 21.20
CA THR A 26 14.24 -31.44 21.24
C THR A 26 13.41 -31.39 22.52
N GLU A 27 12.94 -32.52 22.99
CA GLU A 27 12.16 -32.63 24.23
C GLU A 27 13.01 -32.34 25.49
N GLN A 28 14.23 -32.82 25.54
CA GLN A 28 15.19 -32.51 26.60
C GLN A 28 15.52 -31.00 26.61
N ALA A 29 15.73 -30.42 25.42
CA ALA A 29 15.97 -28.98 25.26
C ALA A 29 14.78 -28.16 25.79
N HIS A 30 13.55 -28.55 25.44
CA HIS A 30 12.36 -27.88 25.91
C HIS A 30 12.19 -27.92 27.44
N ARG A 31 12.61 -29.01 28.11
CA ARG A 31 12.62 -29.12 29.57
C ARG A 31 13.66 -28.23 30.27
N GLN A 32 14.76 -27.89 29.59
CA GLN A 32 15.80 -27.02 30.15
C GLN A 32 15.48 -25.53 30.05
N LEU A 33 14.40 -25.14 29.33
CA LEU A 33 13.99 -23.75 29.21
C LEU A 33 13.07 -23.37 30.36
N THR A 34 13.38 -22.22 30.99
CA THR A 34 12.51 -21.59 32.00
C THR A 34 11.20 -21.09 31.37
N ALA A 35 10.19 -20.83 32.18
CA ALA A 35 8.95 -20.22 31.69
C ALA A 35 9.19 -18.86 31.01
N ALA A 36 10.07 -18.04 31.58
CA ALA A 36 10.47 -16.75 31.00
C ALA A 36 11.21 -16.94 29.66
N ALA A 37 12.11 -17.93 29.55
CA ALA A 37 12.84 -18.22 28.30
C ALA A 37 11.90 -18.58 27.15
N LYS A 38 10.82 -19.31 27.40
CA LYS A 38 9.82 -19.70 26.40
C LYS A 38 9.04 -18.52 25.84
N GLN A 39 8.91 -17.45 26.62
CA GLN A 39 8.22 -16.21 26.20
C GLN A 39 9.10 -15.25 25.39
N LYS A 40 10.40 -15.49 25.29
CA LYS A 40 11.32 -14.62 24.53
C LYS A 40 11.25 -14.78 23.02
N VAL A 41 10.61 -15.85 22.55
CA VAL A 41 10.29 -16.03 21.13
C VAL A 41 8.97 -15.28 20.86
N LEU A 42 9.08 -13.97 20.59
CA LEU A 42 7.91 -13.05 20.52
C LEU A 42 7.16 -13.10 19.20
N ASP A 43 7.67 -13.82 18.22
CA ASP A 43 7.07 -13.88 16.91
C ASP A 43 6.26 -15.15 16.71
N GLY A 44 4.94 -14.98 16.65
CA GLY A 44 4.01 -16.11 16.40
C GLY A 44 4.19 -16.83 15.06
N SER A 45 5.10 -16.36 14.18
CA SER A 45 5.46 -17.04 12.93
C SER A 45 6.55 -18.10 13.13
N ILE A 46 7.28 -18.08 14.27
CA ILE A 46 8.22 -19.12 14.67
C ILE A 46 7.72 -19.76 15.95
N HIS A 47 7.46 -21.05 15.85
CA HIS A 47 7.24 -21.85 17.04
C HIS A 47 8.60 -22.20 17.66
N LEU A 48 8.72 -22.06 18.98
CA LEU A 48 9.90 -22.45 19.76
C LEU A 48 10.40 -23.85 19.38
N GLU A 49 9.48 -24.77 19.12
CA GLU A 49 9.80 -26.12 18.67
C GLU A 49 10.58 -26.16 17.34
N ALA A 50 10.27 -25.25 16.40
CA ALA A 50 10.99 -25.18 15.13
C ALA A 50 12.44 -24.74 15.35
N LEU A 51 12.67 -23.73 16.22
CA LEU A 51 14.01 -23.31 16.60
C LEU A 51 14.82 -24.46 17.25
N LEU A 52 14.17 -25.22 18.11
CA LEU A 52 14.81 -26.35 18.79
C LEU A 52 15.06 -27.57 17.87
N LYS A 53 14.31 -27.71 16.79
CA LYS A 53 14.52 -28.76 15.77
C LYS A 53 15.67 -28.44 14.82
N ASN A 54 15.90 -27.17 14.53
CA ASN A 54 16.92 -26.75 13.59
C ASN A 54 18.32 -26.94 14.19
N ASN A 55 19.26 -27.41 13.36
CA ASN A 55 20.67 -27.51 13.75
C ASN A 55 21.39 -26.16 13.75
N SER A 56 20.84 -25.17 13.06
CA SER A 56 21.37 -23.81 13.02
C SER A 56 20.23 -22.83 12.86
N ASN A 57 20.29 -21.71 13.58
CA ASN A 57 19.30 -20.64 13.56
C ASN A 57 19.99 -19.28 13.40
N ASP A 58 19.62 -18.53 12.38
CA ASP A 58 20.05 -17.14 12.19
C ASP A 58 19.02 -16.23 12.87
N LEU A 59 19.41 -15.61 14.00
CA LEU A 59 18.52 -14.91 14.91
C LEU A 59 18.95 -13.45 15.10
N ILE A 60 17.97 -12.56 15.13
CA ILE A 60 18.13 -11.21 15.68
C ILE A 60 17.89 -11.30 17.17
N VAL A 61 18.91 -10.99 17.96
CA VAL A 61 18.89 -11.05 19.43
C VAL A 61 18.72 -9.63 19.98
N GLU A 62 17.65 -9.43 20.77
CA GLU A 62 17.41 -8.18 21.50
C GLU A 62 17.85 -8.32 22.95
N TYR A 63 18.60 -7.34 23.42
CA TYR A 63 19.15 -7.31 24.77
C TYR A 63 18.38 -6.35 25.68
N VAL A 64 18.32 -6.65 26.96
CA VAL A 64 17.73 -5.77 27.97
C VAL A 64 18.56 -4.51 28.10
N THR A 65 17.90 -3.35 28.11
CA THR A 65 18.54 -2.04 28.34
C THR A 65 17.81 -1.28 29.43
N ASP A 66 18.55 -0.81 30.41
CA ASP A 66 18.01 -0.01 31.53
C ASP A 66 17.95 1.50 31.19
N THR A 67 18.06 1.86 29.91
CA THR A 67 18.28 3.24 29.50
C THR A 67 17.02 3.94 29.01
N PRO A 68 16.73 5.17 29.49
CA PRO A 68 15.71 6.03 28.92
C PRO A 68 16.11 6.51 27.52
N ARG A 69 15.15 7.00 26.76
CA ARG A 69 15.14 7.34 25.32
C ARG A 69 16.24 8.28 24.78
N SER A 70 17.31 8.61 25.52
CA SER A 70 18.39 9.48 25.03
C SER A 70 19.68 8.69 24.78
N TYR A 71 20.10 8.60 23.53
CA TYR A 71 21.29 7.86 23.09
C TYR A 71 22.54 8.76 23.04
N GLY A 72 23.28 8.88 24.13
CA GLY A 72 24.62 9.48 24.15
C GLY A 72 25.74 8.46 23.80
N ALA A 73 26.94 8.94 23.46
CA ALA A 73 28.10 8.08 23.11
C ALA A 73 28.43 7.05 24.20
N ASN A 74 28.39 7.45 25.48
CA ASN A 74 28.64 6.58 26.63
C ASN A 74 27.63 5.41 26.75
N ILE A 75 26.41 5.62 26.34
CA ILE A 75 25.36 4.58 26.36
C ILE A 75 25.63 3.55 25.27
N ARG A 76 26.06 3.99 24.09
CA ARG A 76 26.39 3.07 22.99
C ARG A 76 27.55 2.14 23.36
N ASN A 77 28.59 2.65 24.03
CA ASN A 77 29.72 1.82 24.48
C ASN A 77 29.29 0.79 25.53
N LYS A 78 28.45 1.18 26.51
CA LYS A 78 27.91 0.25 27.52
C LYS A 78 27.07 -0.86 26.90
N ILE A 79 26.23 -0.52 25.89
CA ILE A 79 25.44 -1.51 25.15
C ILE A 79 26.34 -2.47 24.39
N ALA A 80 27.38 -1.98 23.73
CA ALA A 80 28.35 -2.80 23.00
C ALA A 80 29.13 -3.77 23.91
N GLU A 81 29.65 -3.28 25.03
CA GLU A 81 30.31 -4.09 26.03
C GLU A 81 29.40 -5.19 26.60
N ARG A 82 28.18 -4.82 26.97
CA ARG A 82 27.18 -5.78 27.48
C ARG A 82 26.85 -6.87 26.46
N LYS A 83 26.62 -6.51 25.21
CA LYS A 83 26.37 -7.47 24.12
C LYS A 83 27.56 -8.43 23.93
N GLN A 84 28.79 -7.93 24.02
CA GLN A 84 30.00 -8.74 23.92
C GLN A 84 30.09 -9.73 25.10
N GLN A 85 29.90 -9.28 26.32
CA GLN A 85 29.95 -10.14 27.53
C GLN A 85 28.88 -11.27 27.46
N ILE A 86 27.68 -10.97 26.99
CA ILE A 86 26.62 -11.97 26.82
C ILE A 86 27.03 -12.99 25.76
N ARG A 87 27.54 -12.55 24.61
CA ARG A 87 28.02 -13.46 23.55
C ARG A 87 29.13 -14.37 24.02
N GLU A 88 30.09 -13.84 24.75
CA GLU A 88 31.22 -14.63 25.32
C GLU A 88 30.68 -15.69 26.31
N ARG A 89 29.72 -15.30 27.17
CA ARG A 89 29.08 -16.23 28.12
C ARG A 89 28.36 -17.36 27.45
N ILE A 90 27.57 -17.05 26.42
CA ILE A 90 26.80 -18.02 25.64
C ILE A 90 27.74 -18.83 24.75
N GLY A 91 28.71 -18.18 24.13
CA GLY A 91 29.67 -18.79 23.20
C GLY A 91 30.66 -19.78 23.83
N ARG A 92 30.77 -19.83 25.15
CA ARG A 92 31.58 -20.85 25.85
C ARG A 92 31.22 -22.29 25.52
N ARG A 93 30.00 -22.50 25.04
CA ARG A 93 29.47 -23.81 24.60
C ARG A 93 29.73 -24.07 23.10
N GLY A 94 30.35 -23.14 22.40
CA GLY A 94 30.57 -23.16 20.95
C GLY A 94 29.28 -22.84 20.15
N GLY A 95 29.42 -22.72 18.84
CA GLY A 95 28.28 -22.58 17.93
C GLY A 95 27.57 -21.25 17.97
N VAL A 96 28.22 -20.18 18.42
CA VAL A 96 27.72 -18.80 18.34
C VAL A 96 28.62 -18.01 17.42
N GLU A 97 28.08 -17.55 16.30
CA GLU A 97 28.75 -16.70 15.31
C GLU A 97 28.05 -15.35 15.22
N LEU A 98 28.80 -14.25 15.39
CA LEU A 98 28.29 -12.90 15.17
C LEU A 98 28.28 -12.59 13.67
N LEU A 99 27.10 -12.52 13.07
CA LEU A 99 26.94 -12.19 11.64
C LEU A 99 26.93 -10.67 11.42
N ARG A 100 26.29 -9.92 12.33
CA ARG A 100 26.24 -8.45 12.27
C ARG A 100 26.05 -7.83 13.64
N GLU A 101 26.80 -6.77 13.92
CA GLU A 101 26.66 -5.94 15.10
C GLU A 101 25.97 -4.60 14.74
N TYR A 102 25.07 -4.13 15.60
CA TYR A 102 24.39 -2.84 15.45
C TYR A 102 24.81 -1.90 16.58
N ASN A 103 25.74 -0.99 16.30
CA ASN A 103 26.36 -0.12 17.34
C ASN A 103 25.39 0.88 17.98
N GLY A 104 24.31 1.21 17.31
CA GLY A 104 23.28 2.16 17.82
C GLY A 104 22.03 1.48 18.40
N LEU A 105 21.96 0.14 18.38
CA LEU A 105 20.78 -0.61 18.79
C LEU A 105 21.14 -1.69 19.79
N PRO A 106 20.27 -2.02 20.76
CA PRO A 106 20.43 -3.15 21.64
C PRO A 106 20.11 -4.48 20.93
N LEU A 107 20.60 -4.63 19.71
CA LEU A 107 20.37 -5.77 18.84
C LEU A 107 21.69 -6.27 18.27
N SER A 108 21.76 -7.57 17.97
CA SER A 108 22.78 -8.17 17.13
C SER A 108 22.18 -9.27 16.27
N PHE A 109 22.79 -9.56 15.13
CA PHE A 109 22.40 -10.68 14.26
C PHE A 109 23.43 -11.79 14.41
N GLN A 110 22.99 -12.98 14.83
CA GLN A 110 23.86 -14.09 15.21
C GLN A 110 23.34 -15.40 14.59
N ARG A 111 24.30 -16.27 14.26
CA ARG A 111 24.03 -17.68 13.95
C ARG A 111 24.29 -18.52 15.20
N ILE A 112 23.31 -19.31 15.58
CA ILE A 112 23.38 -20.25 16.68
C ILE A 112 23.32 -21.66 16.11
N SER A 113 24.45 -22.37 16.09
CA SER A 113 24.62 -23.66 15.41
C SER A 113 24.60 -24.87 16.34
N ASN A 114 24.20 -24.70 17.61
CA ASN A 114 23.90 -25.83 18.50
C ASN A 114 22.78 -25.49 19.50
N ARG A 115 22.12 -26.54 19.99
CA ARG A 115 20.98 -26.43 20.93
C ARG A 115 21.38 -25.90 22.30
N ASP A 116 22.55 -26.29 22.80
CA ASP A 116 23.02 -25.86 24.12
C ASP A 116 23.22 -24.36 24.18
N SER A 117 23.78 -23.77 23.14
CA SER A 117 23.92 -22.32 23.03
C SER A 117 22.58 -21.61 22.79
N LEU A 118 21.65 -22.23 22.07
CA LEU A 118 20.29 -21.71 21.94
C LEU A 118 19.54 -21.69 23.29
N ILE A 119 19.66 -22.76 24.07
CA ILE A 119 19.08 -22.82 25.41
C ILE A 119 19.74 -21.80 26.34
N ALA A 120 21.07 -21.67 26.28
CA ALA A 120 21.78 -20.66 27.05
C ALA A 120 21.37 -19.23 26.68
N LEU A 121 21.22 -18.95 25.39
CA LEU A 121 20.72 -17.67 24.89
C LEU A 121 19.30 -17.34 25.41
N LEU A 122 18.39 -18.28 25.28
CA LEU A 122 17.01 -18.07 25.72
C LEU A 122 16.88 -17.94 27.25
N ASN A 123 17.68 -18.70 28.02
CA ASN A 123 17.66 -18.60 29.48
C ASN A 123 18.42 -17.40 30.02
N ASP A 124 19.24 -16.71 29.23
CA ASP A 124 20.02 -15.56 29.71
C ASP A 124 19.12 -14.38 30.08
N PRO A 125 19.15 -13.90 31.35
CA PRO A 125 18.23 -12.86 31.80
C PRO A 125 18.44 -11.50 31.10
N GLU A 126 19.61 -11.27 30.50
CA GLU A 126 19.94 -10.04 29.79
C GLU A 126 19.54 -10.10 28.30
N VAL A 127 19.07 -11.25 27.81
CA VAL A 127 18.41 -11.38 26.52
C VAL A 127 16.92 -11.11 26.71
N LYS A 128 16.44 -10.07 26.04
CA LYS A 128 15.03 -9.67 26.12
C LYS A 128 14.13 -10.49 25.21
N ALA A 129 14.57 -10.68 23.94
CA ALA A 129 13.82 -11.42 22.94
C ALA A 129 14.73 -11.94 21.83
N VAL A 130 14.25 -12.92 21.09
CA VAL A 130 14.84 -13.40 19.84
C VAL A 130 13.82 -13.36 18.73
N TYR A 131 14.29 -12.98 17.53
CA TYR A 131 13.47 -12.90 16.34
C TYR A 131 14.15 -13.63 15.18
N PRO A 132 13.41 -14.25 14.28
CA PRO A 132 13.97 -14.80 13.06
C PRO A 132 14.50 -13.69 12.16
N ASN A 133 15.50 -13.99 11.37
CA ASN A 133 15.90 -13.15 10.25
C ASN A 133 14.92 -13.40 9.08
N ARG A 134 13.90 -12.58 8.98
CA ARG A 134 12.93 -12.68 7.89
C ARG A 134 13.50 -12.09 6.62
N THR A 135 13.34 -12.79 5.52
CA THR A 135 13.57 -12.21 4.20
C THR A 135 12.49 -11.19 3.91
N LEU A 136 12.83 -9.91 3.97
CA LEU A 136 11.97 -8.84 3.50
C LEU A 136 12.05 -8.83 1.97
N LYS A 137 10.99 -9.25 1.31
CA LYS A 137 10.86 -9.09 -0.14
C LYS A 137 10.27 -7.69 -0.39
N SER A 138 10.79 -6.99 -1.39
CA SER A 138 10.11 -5.83 -1.94
C SER A 138 8.70 -6.26 -2.31
N GLN A 139 7.69 -5.60 -1.76
CA GLN A 139 6.31 -5.87 -2.12
C GLN A 139 6.11 -5.30 -3.51
N SER A 140 5.87 -6.18 -4.46
CA SER A 140 5.70 -5.85 -5.88
C SER A 140 4.23 -5.83 -6.21
N ILE A 141 3.81 -4.89 -7.06
CA ILE A 141 2.47 -4.88 -7.67
C ILE A 141 2.14 -6.22 -8.37
N SER A 142 3.14 -7.03 -8.72
CA SER A 142 2.93 -8.31 -9.39
C SER A 142 2.02 -9.28 -8.64
N GLN A 143 1.99 -9.23 -7.31
CA GLN A 143 1.10 -10.08 -6.51
C GLN A 143 -0.37 -9.72 -6.76
N SER A 144 -0.68 -8.43 -6.76
CA SER A 144 -2.03 -7.96 -7.04
C SER A 144 -2.44 -8.20 -8.48
N LEU A 145 -1.53 -8.01 -9.44
CA LEU A 145 -1.77 -8.29 -10.85
C LEU A 145 -2.06 -9.76 -11.12
N ASN A 146 -1.28 -10.66 -10.49
CA ASN A 146 -1.50 -12.10 -10.59
C ASN A 146 -2.86 -12.49 -9.99
N LEU A 147 -3.22 -11.90 -8.85
CA LEU A 147 -4.49 -12.19 -8.18
C LEU A 147 -5.70 -11.86 -9.07
N ILE A 148 -5.64 -10.77 -9.84
CA ILE A 148 -6.71 -10.37 -10.75
C ILE A 148 -6.57 -10.97 -12.17
N GLY A 149 -5.57 -11.80 -12.43
CA GLY A 149 -5.35 -12.42 -13.74
C GLY A 149 -4.88 -11.45 -14.83
N GLN A 150 -4.31 -10.28 -14.47
CA GLN A 150 -3.84 -9.28 -15.42
C GLN A 150 -2.78 -9.81 -16.40
N PRO A 151 -1.74 -10.59 -15.99
CA PRO A 151 -0.76 -11.10 -16.93
C PRO A 151 -1.37 -11.96 -18.03
N THR A 152 -2.39 -12.77 -17.71
CA THR A 152 -3.11 -13.59 -18.69
C THR A 152 -3.89 -12.71 -19.67
N ALA A 153 -4.60 -11.69 -19.19
CA ALA A 153 -5.31 -10.76 -20.04
C ALA A 153 -4.34 -10.01 -20.98
N ASN A 154 -3.23 -9.51 -20.43
CA ASN A 154 -2.23 -8.76 -21.21
C ASN A 154 -1.54 -9.63 -22.28
N SER A 155 -1.16 -10.88 -21.96
CA SER A 155 -0.57 -11.82 -22.91
C SER A 155 -1.54 -12.21 -24.03
N SER A 156 -2.86 -12.08 -23.80
CA SER A 156 -3.91 -12.27 -24.80
C SER A 156 -4.22 -10.99 -25.61
N GLY A 157 -3.42 -9.91 -25.44
CA GLY A 157 -3.54 -8.67 -26.22
C GLY A 157 -4.41 -7.60 -25.56
N PHE A 158 -4.95 -7.82 -24.38
CA PHE A 158 -5.83 -6.87 -23.69
C PHE A 158 -5.01 -5.94 -22.78
N SER A 159 -4.70 -4.75 -23.26
CA SER A 159 -3.75 -3.81 -22.63
C SER A 159 -4.28 -2.40 -22.36
N GLY A 160 -5.54 -2.13 -22.74
CA GLY A 160 -6.14 -0.79 -22.60
C GLY A 160 -5.69 0.23 -23.65
N GLU A 161 -5.08 -0.22 -24.75
CA GLU A 161 -4.59 0.67 -25.80
C GLU A 161 -5.71 1.52 -26.39
N GLY A 162 -5.43 2.80 -26.63
CA GLY A 162 -6.40 3.75 -27.18
C GLY A 162 -7.33 4.36 -26.11
N THR A 163 -7.27 3.97 -24.85
CA THR A 163 -8.07 4.56 -23.76
C THR A 163 -7.26 5.47 -22.87
N THR A 164 -7.94 6.32 -22.12
CA THR A 164 -7.33 7.18 -21.10
C THR A 164 -8.09 7.05 -19.77
N VAL A 165 -7.33 7.01 -18.67
CA VAL A 165 -7.88 7.05 -17.30
C VAL A 165 -7.50 8.38 -16.65
N ALA A 166 -8.48 9.11 -16.17
CA ALA A 166 -8.28 10.31 -15.36
C ALA A 166 -8.14 9.92 -13.89
N ILE A 167 -7.06 10.37 -13.25
CA ILE A 167 -6.74 10.20 -11.84
C ILE A 167 -7.03 11.53 -11.14
N LEU A 168 -8.10 11.56 -10.36
CA LEU A 168 -8.50 12.73 -9.56
C LEU A 168 -7.97 12.48 -8.15
N ASP A 169 -6.81 13.07 -7.81
CA ASP A 169 -6.08 12.69 -6.59
C ASP A 169 -5.13 13.83 -6.13
N SER A 170 -4.04 13.50 -5.43
CA SER A 170 -3.01 14.42 -4.92
C SER A 170 -1.94 14.80 -5.94
N GLY A 171 -2.22 14.65 -7.22
CA GLY A 171 -1.28 14.88 -8.30
C GLY A 171 -0.75 13.60 -8.94
N LEU A 172 0.19 13.76 -9.89
CA LEU A 172 0.83 12.66 -10.60
C LEU A 172 2.26 13.04 -11.00
N ASN A 173 3.25 12.42 -10.35
CA ASN A 173 4.65 12.59 -10.73
C ASN A 173 4.96 11.80 -12.01
N TYR A 174 4.66 12.37 -13.14
CA TYR A 174 4.85 11.76 -14.46
C TYR A 174 6.30 11.38 -14.76
N ARG A 175 7.28 11.88 -14.01
CA ARG A 175 8.72 11.57 -14.20
C ARG A 175 9.11 10.19 -13.67
N HIS A 176 8.21 9.51 -12.92
CA HIS A 176 8.50 8.16 -12.41
C HIS A 176 8.49 7.14 -13.56
N ALA A 177 9.38 6.14 -13.48
CA ALA A 177 9.61 5.13 -14.53
C ALA A 177 8.35 4.30 -14.88
N ASP A 178 7.42 4.11 -13.95
CA ASP A 178 6.15 3.40 -14.18
C ASP A 178 5.30 4.07 -15.28
N PHE A 179 5.55 5.34 -15.58
CA PHE A 179 4.83 6.12 -16.57
C PHE A 179 5.59 6.26 -17.90
N GLY A 180 6.68 5.52 -18.05
CA GLY A 180 7.57 5.59 -19.22
C GLY A 180 8.61 6.70 -19.06
N SER A 181 9.16 7.18 -20.15
CA SER A 181 10.23 8.19 -20.17
C SER A 181 9.70 9.60 -20.40
N CYS A 182 8.73 10.03 -19.58
CA CYS A 182 8.15 11.37 -19.70
C CYS A 182 9.14 12.47 -19.29
N THR A 183 9.40 13.42 -20.17
CA THR A 183 10.09 14.69 -19.83
C THR A 183 9.12 15.83 -19.52
N ALA A 184 7.94 15.76 -20.13
CA ALA A 184 6.76 16.54 -19.85
C ALA A 184 5.51 15.70 -20.11
N PRO A 185 4.31 16.07 -19.69
CA PRO A 185 3.08 15.39 -20.07
C PRO A 185 2.96 15.27 -21.58
N GLY A 186 2.76 14.04 -22.07
CA GLY A 186 2.71 13.72 -23.51
C GLY A 186 4.05 13.70 -24.23
N VAL A 187 5.18 13.95 -23.58
CA VAL A 187 6.50 14.07 -24.23
C VAL A 187 7.50 13.06 -23.65
N PRO A 188 8.14 12.21 -24.47
CA PRO A 188 7.82 11.96 -25.88
C PRO A 188 6.54 11.13 -26.05
N ALA A 189 5.76 11.44 -27.08
CA ALA A 189 4.44 10.81 -27.29
C ALA A 189 4.47 9.28 -27.37
N ALA A 190 5.56 8.71 -27.91
CA ALA A 190 5.71 7.27 -28.07
C ALA A 190 5.89 6.51 -26.74
N THR A 191 6.52 7.10 -25.75
CA THR A 191 6.94 6.41 -24.53
C THR A 191 6.34 7.01 -23.24
N CYS A 192 5.90 8.28 -23.27
CA CYS A 192 5.20 8.89 -22.15
C CYS A 192 3.74 8.43 -22.09
N ARG A 193 3.35 7.91 -20.95
CA ARG A 193 1.98 7.43 -20.72
C ARG A 193 1.05 8.49 -20.14
N VAL A 194 1.59 9.54 -19.56
CA VAL A 194 0.81 10.64 -18.99
C VAL A 194 0.58 11.70 -20.06
N SER A 195 -0.67 11.84 -20.49
CA SER A 195 -1.05 12.78 -21.57
C SER A 195 -1.20 14.21 -21.07
N TYR A 196 -1.61 14.38 -19.81
CA TYR A 196 -1.90 15.69 -19.24
C TYR A 196 -1.81 15.65 -17.70
N VAL A 197 -1.41 16.75 -17.09
CA VAL A 197 -1.54 17.01 -15.64
C VAL A 197 -1.97 18.43 -15.42
N ALA A 198 -2.77 18.67 -14.40
CA ALA A 198 -3.16 20.02 -13.96
C ALA A 198 -3.46 20.06 -12.48
N ASP A 199 -3.14 21.19 -11.84
CA ASP A 199 -3.64 21.54 -10.53
C ASP A 199 -5.06 22.08 -10.69
N ILE A 200 -6.01 21.42 -10.07
CA ILE A 200 -7.41 21.84 -10.00
C ILE A 200 -7.64 22.72 -8.77
N SER A 201 -6.97 22.39 -7.68
CA SER A 201 -6.85 23.23 -6.51
C SER A 201 -5.78 24.32 -6.74
N ARG A 202 -5.40 25.04 -5.69
CA ARG A 202 -4.36 26.04 -5.78
C ARG A 202 -3.01 25.40 -6.10
N ASP A 203 -2.37 25.84 -7.20
CA ASP A 203 -1.03 25.39 -7.63
C ASP A 203 0.01 25.65 -6.52
N ASP A 204 0.60 24.57 -6.02
CA ASP A 204 1.68 24.60 -5.03
C ASP A 204 3.04 24.16 -5.62
N ARG A 205 3.13 24.00 -6.94
CA ARG A 205 4.29 23.60 -7.71
C ARG A 205 4.79 22.18 -7.42
N SER A 206 3.97 21.36 -6.76
CA SER A 206 4.23 19.93 -6.58
C SER A 206 3.66 19.14 -7.75
N LEU A 207 4.34 18.09 -8.17
CA LEU A 207 3.75 17.13 -9.12
C LEU A 207 2.83 16.13 -8.42
N ASP A 208 3.04 15.92 -7.12
CA ASP A 208 2.24 15.05 -6.25
C ASP A 208 2.65 15.31 -4.79
N ASN A 209 1.75 15.81 -3.99
CA ASN A 209 2.02 16.30 -2.64
C ASN A 209 2.45 15.23 -1.64
N ASN A 210 1.98 13.99 -1.82
CA ASN A 210 2.22 12.92 -0.84
C ASN A 210 2.44 11.54 -1.48
N GLY A 211 2.53 11.48 -2.80
CA GLY A 211 2.72 10.25 -3.57
C GLY A 211 1.50 9.34 -3.63
N HIS A 212 0.31 9.80 -3.18
CA HIS A 212 -0.89 8.98 -3.24
C HIS A 212 -1.42 8.86 -4.67
N GLY A 213 -1.56 9.97 -5.38
CA GLY A 213 -1.99 9.98 -6.77
C GLY A 213 -1.03 9.26 -7.71
N SER A 214 0.30 9.39 -7.49
CA SER A 214 1.31 8.63 -8.23
C SER A 214 1.20 7.13 -7.99
N ASN A 215 0.96 6.69 -6.75
CA ASN A 215 0.73 5.28 -6.44
C ASN A 215 -0.53 4.76 -7.14
N VAL A 216 -1.64 5.47 -7.04
CA VAL A 216 -2.92 5.15 -7.71
C VAL A 216 -2.75 5.07 -9.23
N ALA A 217 -2.11 6.07 -9.84
CA ALA A 217 -1.81 6.09 -11.27
C ALA A 217 -0.91 4.93 -11.71
N GLY A 218 0.09 4.58 -10.89
CA GLY A 218 0.99 3.45 -11.12
C GLY A 218 0.25 2.11 -11.15
N ILE A 219 -0.77 1.93 -10.31
CA ILE A 219 -1.64 0.75 -10.32
C ILE A 219 -2.42 0.67 -11.62
N VAL A 220 -3.07 1.76 -12.05
CA VAL A 220 -3.76 1.80 -13.35
C VAL A 220 -2.78 1.49 -14.49
N ALA A 221 -1.57 2.09 -14.42
CA ALA A 221 -0.52 1.84 -15.41
C ALA A 221 -0.13 0.37 -15.50
N ALA A 222 -0.10 -0.35 -14.41
CA ALA A 222 0.26 -1.76 -14.39
C ALA A 222 -0.88 -2.66 -14.87
N VAL A 223 -2.15 -2.33 -14.53
CA VAL A 223 -3.32 -3.12 -14.95
C VAL A 223 -3.61 -2.94 -16.43
N ALA A 224 -3.54 -1.70 -16.95
CA ALA A 224 -3.78 -1.34 -18.33
C ALA A 224 -2.51 -0.75 -18.97
N PRO A 225 -1.51 -1.59 -19.34
CA PRO A 225 -0.15 -1.13 -19.67
C PRO A 225 -0.03 -0.25 -20.90
N LYS A 226 -1.06 -0.15 -21.73
CA LYS A 226 -1.08 0.74 -22.90
C LYS A 226 -2.11 1.87 -22.80
N ALA A 227 -2.91 1.95 -21.74
CA ALA A 227 -3.79 3.10 -21.52
C ALA A 227 -2.98 4.36 -21.23
N LYS A 228 -3.47 5.52 -21.65
CA LYS A 228 -2.93 6.83 -21.27
C LYS A 228 -3.49 7.25 -19.92
N LEU A 229 -2.82 8.19 -19.28
CA LEU A 229 -3.18 8.71 -17.94
C LEU A 229 -3.31 10.23 -17.99
N ILE A 230 -4.22 10.74 -17.18
CA ILE A 230 -4.35 12.17 -16.87
C ILE A 230 -4.30 12.30 -15.36
N GLY A 231 -3.48 13.21 -14.83
CA GLY A 231 -3.43 13.57 -13.41
C GLY A 231 -4.14 14.89 -13.18
N LEU A 232 -5.16 14.90 -12.33
CA LEU A 232 -5.83 16.12 -11.87
C LEU A 232 -5.59 16.25 -10.37
N ASP A 233 -4.73 17.19 -9.99
CA ASP A 233 -4.39 17.46 -8.60
C ASP A 233 -5.49 18.29 -7.95
N MET A 234 -6.19 17.67 -7.00
CA MET A 234 -7.26 18.32 -6.24
C MET A 234 -6.81 18.70 -4.83
N MET A 235 -5.55 18.45 -4.47
CA MET A 235 -5.01 18.69 -3.14
C MET A 235 -3.93 19.78 -3.23
N SER A 236 -3.90 20.64 -2.24
CA SER A 236 -2.86 21.66 -2.13
C SER A 236 -2.21 21.62 -0.75
N SER A 237 -0.90 21.72 -0.71
CA SER A 237 -0.16 21.86 0.55
C SER A 237 -0.57 23.10 1.35
N TYR A 238 -1.07 24.14 0.66
CA TYR A 238 -1.56 25.37 1.29
C TYR A 238 -2.85 25.17 2.09
N ASP A 239 -3.66 24.16 1.71
CA ASP A 239 -4.94 23.83 2.36
C ASP A 239 -4.83 22.65 3.31
N GLY A 240 -3.60 22.32 3.77
CA GLY A 240 -3.33 21.23 4.69
C GLY A 240 -3.39 19.83 4.04
N GLY A 241 -3.29 19.75 2.71
CA GLY A 241 -3.28 18.49 1.95
C GLY A 241 -4.64 17.80 1.84
N GLY A 242 -5.73 18.52 2.15
CA GLY A 242 -7.10 18.06 1.93
C GLY A 242 -7.67 18.54 0.60
N THR A 243 -8.82 18.01 0.23
CA THR A 243 -9.62 18.47 -0.92
C THR A 243 -11.05 18.76 -0.49
N GLY A 244 -11.66 19.79 -1.08
CA GLY A 244 -13.06 20.13 -0.89
C GLY A 244 -13.95 19.53 -1.99
N GLU A 245 -15.27 19.50 -1.77
CA GLU A 245 -16.21 19.11 -2.84
C GLU A 245 -16.10 20.02 -4.06
N GLN A 246 -15.78 21.28 -3.88
CA GLN A 246 -15.58 22.23 -4.97
C GLN A 246 -14.47 21.81 -5.93
N ASP A 247 -13.36 21.29 -5.41
CA ASP A 247 -12.23 20.82 -6.22
C ASP A 247 -12.60 19.53 -6.96
N MET A 248 -13.35 18.64 -6.30
CA MET A 248 -13.93 17.46 -6.95
C MET A 248 -14.87 17.84 -8.08
N LEU A 249 -15.77 18.82 -7.86
CA LEU A 249 -16.68 19.34 -8.87
C LEU A 249 -15.91 19.93 -10.06
N ALA A 250 -14.85 20.70 -9.80
CA ALA A 250 -14.02 21.27 -10.84
C ALA A 250 -13.26 20.19 -11.64
N ALA A 251 -12.68 19.19 -10.97
CA ALA A 251 -12.01 18.07 -11.62
C ALA A 251 -12.97 17.23 -12.48
N ILE A 252 -14.15 16.90 -11.95
CA ILE A 252 -15.19 16.16 -12.72
C ILE A 252 -15.66 16.99 -13.92
N ASN A 253 -15.89 18.28 -13.74
CA ASN A 253 -16.27 19.18 -14.83
C ASN A 253 -15.20 19.23 -15.92
N TRP A 254 -13.92 19.27 -15.52
CA TRP A 254 -12.80 19.18 -16.48
C TRP A 254 -12.85 17.86 -17.27
N VAL A 255 -13.06 16.72 -16.60
CA VAL A 255 -13.16 15.41 -17.25
C VAL A 255 -14.33 15.38 -18.23
N VAL A 256 -15.52 15.83 -17.84
CA VAL A 256 -16.72 15.86 -18.70
C VAL A 256 -16.45 16.66 -19.97
N ASN A 257 -15.85 17.84 -19.85
CA ASN A 257 -15.55 18.73 -20.99
C ASN A 257 -14.45 18.18 -21.92
N ASN A 258 -13.55 17.35 -21.41
CA ASN A 258 -12.38 16.85 -22.11
C ASN A 258 -12.47 15.35 -22.46
N ALA A 259 -13.56 14.67 -22.08
CA ALA A 259 -13.72 13.22 -22.25
C ALA A 259 -13.44 12.77 -23.69
N LYS A 260 -14.03 13.45 -24.67
CA LYS A 260 -13.86 13.14 -26.09
C LYS A 260 -12.43 13.47 -26.60
N SER A 261 -11.89 14.63 -26.25
CA SER A 261 -10.59 15.11 -26.73
C SER A 261 -9.44 14.23 -26.32
N PHE A 262 -9.49 13.66 -25.09
CA PHE A 262 -8.47 12.76 -24.56
C PHE A 262 -8.87 11.28 -24.59
N ASN A 263 -10.04 10.95 -25.15
CA ASN A 263 -10.62 9.60 -25.10
C ASN A 263 -10.65 9.02 -23.67
N ILE A 264 -11.13 9.83 -22.73
CA ILE A 264 -11.22 9.41 -21.33
C ILE A 264 -12.37 8.43 -21.17
N SER A 265 -12.07 7.23 -20.68
CA SER A 265 -13.06 6.17 -20.47
C SER A 265 -13.35 5.90 -18.99
N VAL A 266 -12.48 6.33 -18.10
CA VAL A 266 -12.59 6.10 -16.64
C VAL A 266 -12.11 7.32 -15.88
N ALA A 267 -12.81 7.68 -14.80
CA ALA A 267 -12.35 8.61 -13.77
C ALA A 267 -12.16 7.82 -12.47
N ASN A 268 -10.93 7.74 -11.98
CA ASN A 268 -10.60 7.11 -10.71
C ASN A 268 -10.57 8.16 -9.61
N MET A 269 -11.32 7.89 -8.52
CA MET A 269 -11.46 8.76 -7.34
C MET A 269 -11.12 7.94 -6.09
N SER A 270 -9.86 8.01 -5.67
CA SER A 270 -9.34 7.23 -4.55
C SER A 270 -9.42 7.97 -3.21
N PHE A 271 -10.53 8.62 -2.93
CA PHE A 271 -10.79 9.40 -1.71
C PHE A 271 -12.25 9.29 -1.29
N GLY A 272 -12.57 9.77 -0.08
CA GLY A 272 -13.94 9.81 0.43
C GLY A 272 -14.05 10.40 1.83
N ALA A 273 -15.28 10.77 2.20
CA ALA A 273 -15.65 11.26 3.52
C ALA A 273 -16.38 10.17 4.30
N GLU A 274 -15.72 9.61 5.31
CA GLU A 274 -16.23 8.51 6.13
C GLU A 274 -17.46 8.90 6.96
N ASN A 275 -17.49 10.13 7.48
CA ASN A 275 -18.59 10.66 8.29
C ASN A 275 -19.88 10.88 7.47
N LEU A 276 -19.78 10.98 6.15
CA LEU A 276 -20.91 11.11 5.23
C LEU A 276 -21.33 9.78 4.59
N GLY A 277 -20.73 8.66 5.01
CA GLY A 277 -21.03 7.33 4.49
C GLY A 277 -22.45 6.86 4.83
N SER A 278 -22.98 5.97 4.00
CA SER A 278 -24.35 5.45 4.12
C SER A 278 -24.42 3.92 4.10
N SER A 279 -25.41 3.37 4.79
CA SER A 279 -25.76 1.94 4.76
C SER A 279 -26.53 1.55 3.49
N ASN A 280 -27.01 2.53 2.75
CA ASN A 280 -27.68 2.37 1.46
C ASN A 280 -27.07 3.37 0.47
N TYR A 281 -27.72 3.64 -0.63
CA TYR A 281 -27.35 4.78 -1.45
C TYR A 281 -27.49 6.08 -0.66
N CYS A 282 -26.56 7.01 -0.92
CA CYS A 282 -26.61 8.35 -0.35
C CYS A 282 -26.98 9.37 -1.42
N SER A 283 -27.15 10.61 -1.00
CA SER A 283 -27.35 11.77 -1.87
C SER A 283 -26.30 12.85 -1.55
N GLY A 284 -25.97 13.66 -2.53
CA GLY A 284 -25.01 14.76 -2.34
C GLY A 284 -24.78 15.53 -3.64
N ALA A 285 -23.99 16.59 -3.56
CA ALA A 285 -23.73 17.49 -4.69
C ALA A 285 -23.04 16.79 -5.88
N LEU A 286 -22.33 15.68 -5.63
CA LEU A 286 -21.65 14.91 -6.68
C LEU A 286 -22.55 13.96 -7.47
N GLN A 287 -23.84 13.80 -7.12
CA GLN A 287 -24.73 12.89 -7.86
C GLN A 287 -24.85 13.28 -9.34
N THR A 288 -25.26 14.53 -9.64
CA THR A 288 -25.35 15.02 -11.02
C THR A 288 -24.02 15.00 -11.77
N PRO A 289 -22.87 15.42 -11.19
CA PRO A 289 -21.56 15.23 -11.79
C PRO A 289 -21.23 13.78 -12.16
N LEU A 290 -21.54 12.79 -11.32
CA LEU A 290 -21.33 11.38 -11.66
C LEU A 290 -22.25 10.91 -12.80
N ASP A 291 -23.49 11.39 -12.84
CA ASP A 291 -24.41 11.14 -13.97
C ASP A 291 -23.84 11.73 -15.27
N ASN A 292 -23.28 12.94 -15.23
CA ASN A 292 -22.65 13.59 -16.38
C ASN A 292 -21.41 12.84 -16.89
N LEU A 293 -20.56 12.31 -15.99
CA LEU A 293 -19.45 11.42 -16.39
C LEU A 293 -19.97 10.23 -17.20
N ARG A 294 -21.00 9.54 -16.67
CA ARG A 294 -21.57 8.38 -17.37
C ARG A 294 -22.21 8.76 -18.70
N ASN A 295 -22.87 9.91 -18.78
CA ASN A 295 -23.50 10.41 -20.01
C ASN A 295 -22.47 10.69 -21.13
N VAL A 296 -21.22 11.05 -20.78
CA VAL A 296 -20.13 11.20 -21.75
C VAL A 296 -19.27 9.93 -21.92
N GLY A 297 -19.73 8.79 -21.36
CA GLY A 297 -19.07 7.48 -21.50
C GLY A 297 -17.94 7.19 -20.54
N VAL A 298 -17.75 8.04 -19.51
CA VAL A 298 -16.71 7.90 -18.48
C VAL A 298 -17.23 7.16 -17.25
N VAL A 299 -16.54 6.10 -16.83
CA VAL A 299 -16.90 5.29 -15.65
C VAL A 299 -16.35 5.94 -14.38
N PRO A 300 -17.21 6.33 -13.39
CA PRO A 300 -16.73 6.83 -12.10
C PRO A 300 -16.40 5.65 -11.16
N VAL A 301 -15.12 5.36 -10.96
CA VAL A 301 -14.62 4.30 -10.06
C VAL A 301 -14.13 4.94 -8.77
N ILE A 302 -14.68 4.53 -7.62
CA ILE A 302 -14.52 5.26 -6.35
C ILE A 302 -14.21 4.30 -5.20
N ALA A 303 -13.22 4.64 -4.36
CA ALA A 303 -12.85 3.88 -3.18
C ALA A 303 -13.97 3.87 -2.13
N SER A 304 -14.27 2.70 -1.54
CA SER A 304 -15.39 2.53 -0.60
C SER A 304 -15.17 3.11 0.79
N GLY A 305 -13.91 3.46 1.14
CA GLY A 305 -13.50 3.97 2.44
C GLY A 305 -12.78 2.95 3.31
N ASN A 306 -12.11 3.45 4.37
CA ASN A 306 -11.13 2.70 5.16
C ASN A 306 -11.42 2.66 6.67
N ALA A 307 -12.67 2.91 7.09
CA ALA A 307 -13.07 2.89 8.50
C ALA A 307 -13.37 1.48 9.05
N GLY A 308 -13.27 0.43 8.23
CA GLY A 308 -13.61 -0.94 8.62
C GLY A 308 -15.11 -1.18 8.80
N SER A 309 -15.95 -0.30 8.28
CA SER A 309 -17.39 -0.43 8.38
C SER A 309 -17.89 -1.61 7.55
N THR A 310 -18.78 -2.42 8.16
CA THR A 310 -19.38 -3.60 7.50
C THR A 310 -20.77 -3.33 6.95
N ASN A 311 -21.31 -2.13 7.16
CA ASN A 311 -22.65 -1.77 6.73
C ASN A 311 -22.74 -0.37 6.11
N ARG A 312 -21.63 0.34 5.90
CA ARG A 312 -21.61 1.69 5.31
C ARG A 312 -20.47 1.80 4.30
N ILE A 313 -20.71 2.55 3.23
CA ILE A 313 -19.72 2.97 2.23
C ILE A 313 -19.56 4.49 2.34
N ALA A 314 -18.32 4.98 2.26
CA ALA A 314 -18.00 6.41 2.33
C ALA A 314 -18.63 7.19 1.15
N TYR A 315 -18.91 8.47 1.36
CA TYR A 315 -19.26 9.39 0.28
C TYR A 315 -17.99 9.80 -0.49
N PRO A 316 -17.99 9.87 -1.84
CA PRO A 316 -19.12 9.75 -2.75
C PRO A 316 -19.37 8.31 -3.30
N ALA A 317 -18.61 7.29 -2.85
CA ALA A 317 -18.77 5.93 -3.32
C ALA A 317 -20.17 5.33 -3.05
N CYS A 318 -20.90 5.86 -2.06
CA CYS A 318 -22.28 5.48 -1.77
C CYS A 318 -23.33 6.09 -2.73
N LEU A 319 -22.93 6.98 -3.65
CA LEU A 319 -23.85 7.51 -4.67
C LEU A 319 -24.24 6.44 -5.69
N GLN A 320 -25.48 6.49 -6.18
CA GLN A 320 -26.08 5.43 -6.99
C GLN A 320 -25.32 5.11 -8.28
N ARG A 321 -24.64 6.07 -8.89
CA ARG A 321 -23.92 5.93 -10.16
C ARG A 321 -22.45 5.61 -10.01
N ALA A 322 -21.95 5.58 -8.78
CA ALA A 322 -20.58 5.21 -8.49
C ALA A 322 -20.32 3.71 -8.69
N VAL A 323 -19.18 3.36 -9.23
CA VAL A 323 -18.62 2.01 -9.14
C VAL A 323 -17.74 1.97 -7.88
N SER A 324 -18.33 1.49 -6.79
CA SER A 324 -17.67 1.46 -5.48
C SER A 324 -16.76 0.25 -5.34
N VAL A 325 -15.53 0.43 -4.78
CA VAL A 325 -14.52 -0.63 -4.70
C VAL A 325 -13.99 -0.78 -3.27
N GLY A 326 -14.16 -1.97 -2.71
CA GLY A 326 -13.55 -2.41 -1.46
C GLY A 326 -12.26 -3.17 -1.67
N ALA A 327 -11.52 -3.42 -0.57
CA ALA A 327 -10.18 -3.99 -0.62
C ALA A 327 -10.12 -5.45 -0.13
N VAL A 328 -9.32 -6.26 -0.84
CA VAL A 328 -8.82 -7.57 -0.38
C VAL A 328 -7.30 -7.52 -0.23
N TRP A 329 -6.73 -8.45 0.55
CA TRP A 329 -5.30 -8.66 0.59
C TRP A 329 -4.80 -9.30 -0.70
N GLU A 330 -3.69 -8.80 -1.24
CA GLU A 330 -3.06 -9.28 -2.47
C GLU A 330 -2.26 -10.58 -2.28
N ALA A 331 -1.87 -10.86 -1.02
CA ALA A 331 -0.99 -11.99 -0.69
C ALA A 331 -1.15 -12.46 0.76
N ASN A 332 -0.51 -13.59 1.07
CA ASN A 332 -0.38 -14.09 2.44
C ASN A 332 0.76 -13.33 3.15
N LEU A 333 0.44 -12.25 3.84
CA LEU A 333 1.41 -11.40 4.55
C LEU A 333 1.46 -11.69 6.05
N GLY A 334 0.59 -12.59 6.55
CA GLY A 334 0.48 -12.88 7.96
C GLY A 334 -0.15 -11.73 8.75
N ARG A 335 0.31 -11.51 9.98
CA ARG A 335 -0.25 -10.47 10.85
C ARG A 335 0.21 -9.07 10.39
N VAL A 336 -0.74 -8.27 9.93
CA VAL A 336 -0.54 -6.87 9.51
C VAL A 336 -1.31 -5.93 10.43
N ARG A 337 -0.64 -4.89 10.92
CA ARG A 337 -1.28 -3.79 11.64
C ARG A 337 -1.49 -2.63 10.69
N THR A 338 -2.73 -2.19 10.57
CA THR A 338 -3.13 -0.98 9.84
C THR A 338 -3.41 0.16 10.81
N GLY A 339 -3.70 1.36 10.32
CA GLY A 339 -4.12 2.48 11.17
C GLY A 339 -5.45 2.25 11.90
N VAL A 340 -6.29 1.34 11.40
CA VAL A 340 -7.65 1.09 11.89
C VAL A 340 -7.78 -0.20 12.68
N CYS A 341 -7.06 -1.27 12.25
CA CYS A 341 -7.24 -2.61 12.78
C CYS A 341 -5.97 -3.45 12.66
N THR A 342 -5.98 -4.62 13.28
CA THR A 342 -4.96 -5.66 13.06
C THR A 342 -5.64 -6.84 12.37
N ASP A 343 -5.05 -7.31 11.27
CA ASP A 343 -5.59 -8.39 10.46
C ASP A 343 -4.56 -9.53 10.29
N ASN A 344 -5.06 -10.73 10.02
CA ASN A 344 -4.25 -11.79 9.45
C ASN A 344 -4.46 -11.77 7.94
N ALA A 345 -3.50 -11.18 7.23
CA ALA A 345 -3.56 -10.96 5.80
C ALA A 345 -3.36 -12.29 5.06
N VAL A 346 -4.42 -12.73 4.41
CA VAL A 346 -4.46 -13.89 3.53
C VAL A 346 -4.96 -13.43 2.16
N ALA A 347 -4.35 -13.90 1.09
CA ALA A 347 -4.75 -13.56 -0.28
C ALA A 347 -6.26 -13.77 -0.48
N ASP A 348 -6.92 -12.81 -1.14
CA ASP A 348 -8.36 -12.77 -1.39
C ASP A 348 -9.26 -12.51 -0.16
N LYS A 349 -8.72 -12.45 1.04
CA LYS A 349 -9.48 -12.08 2.22
C LYS A 349 -9.81 -10.58 2.20
N VAL A 350 -11.07 -10.21 2.45
CA VAL A 350 -11.45 -8.80 2.62
C VAL A 350 -10.64 -8.21 3.76
N THR A 351 -10.01 -7.05 3.51
CA THR A 351 -9.17 -6.37 4.51
C THR A 351 -10.02 -5.83 5.66
N CYS A 352 -9.48 -5.85 6.88
CA CYS A 352 -10.22 -5.40 8.06
C CYS A 352 -10.62 -3.92 8.02
N PHE A 353 -9.91 -3.09 7.28
CA PHE A 353 -10.21 -1.66 7.14
C PHE A 353 -11.24 -1.34 6.05
N SER A 354 -11.49 -2.26 5.10
CA SER A 354 -12.37 -1.98 3.95
C SER A 354 -13.80 -1.69 4.40
N ASN A 355 -14.38 -0.58 3.95
CA ASN A 355 -15.81 -0.36 4.11
C ASN A 355 -16.60 -1.25 3.15
N SER A 356 -17.77 -1.70 3.59
CA SER A 356 -18.72 -2.44 2.76
C SER A 356 -20.17 -2.20 3.17
N ASN A 357 -21.07 -2.32 2.21
CA ASN A 357 -22.52 -2.44 2.40
C ASN A 357 -23.11 -3.34 1.30
N GLN A 358 -24.42 -3.45 1.23
CA GLN A 358 -25.11 -4.27 0.23
C GLN A 358 -24.95 -3.78 -1.22
N ASN A 359 -24.53 -2.53 -1.42
CA ASN A 359 -24.38 -1.89 -2.73
C ASN A 359 -22.92 -1.80 -3.18
N LEU A 360 -21.98 -2.46 -2.46
CA LEU A 360 -20.58 -2.49 -2.87
C LEU A 360 -20.45 -3.21 -4.22
N SER A 361 -19.91 -2.51 -5.24
CA SER A 361 -19.86 -3.02 -6.60
C SER A 361 -18.80 -4.11 -6.76
N PHE A 362 -17.58 -3.87 -6.27
CA PHE A 362 -16.45 -4.78 -6.45
C PHE A 362 -15.53 -4.82 -5.24
N LEU A 363 -14.73 -5.88 -5.20
CA LEU A 363 -13.52 -5.99 -4.41
C LEU A 363 -12.31 -6.06 -5.35
N ALA A 364 -11.17 -5.51 -4.91
CA ALA A 364 -9.91 -5.62 -5.63
C ALA A 364 -8.72 -5.56 -4.63
N PRO A 365 -7.50 -5.94 -5.06
CA PRO A 365 -6.31 -5.85 -4.19
C PRO A 365 -6.07 -4.43 -3.69
N GLY A 366 -5.88 -4.28 -2.36
CA GLY A 366 -5.70 -2.97 -1.74
C GLY A 366 -4.91 -3.03 -0.43
N GLY A 367 -4.22 -4.13 -0.13
CA GLY A 367 -3.51 -4.33 1.13
C GLY A 367 -2.24 -3.49 1.24
N GLN A 368 -1.19 -3.87 0.53
CA GLN A 368 0.10 -3.17 0.48
C GLN A 368 0.65 -3.15 -0.94
N ILE A 369 0.25 -2.17 -1.72
CA ILE A 369 0.53 -2.10 -3.15
C ILE A 369 1.69 -1.14 -3.42
N ASN A 370 2.77 -1.65 -4.04
CA ASN A 370 3.91 -0.83 -4.48
C ASN A 370 3.72 -0.46 -5.94
N ALA A 371 3.55 0.82 -6.22
CA ALA A 371 3.42 1.38 -7.56
C ALA A 371 3.75 2.89 -7.52
N GLY A 372 4.14 3.47 -8.65
CA GLY A 372 4.43 4.91 -8.75
C GLY A 372 5.51 5.41 -7.80
N GLY A 373 6.40 4.52 -7.34
CA GLY A 373 7.46 4.84 -6.37
C GLY A 373 7.05 4.75 -4.89
N PHE A 374 5.82 4.39 -4.56
CA PHE A 374 5.28 4.37 -3.20
C PHE A 374 4.61 3.04 -2.87
N THR A 375 4.70 2.62 -1.61
CA THR A 375 3.90 1.49 -1.08
C THR A 375 2.79 2.06 -0.20
N LYS A 376 1.55 1.81 -0.59
CA LYS A 376 0.36 2.27 0.12
C LYS A 376 -0.67 1.15 0.24
N GLY A 377 -1.62 1.30 1.18
CA GLY A 377 -2.72 0.37 1.38
C GLY A 377 -4.01 1.09 1.71
N GLY A 378 -5.11 0.60 1.17
CA GLY A 378 -6.44 1.16 1.32
C GLY A 378 -7.37 0.73 0.18
N THR A 379 -8.64 1.03 0.32
CA THR A 379 -9.59 0.95 -0.81
C THR A 379 -9.20 1.90 -1.94
N SER A 380 -8.37 2.92 -1.63
CA SER A 380 -7.71 3.80 -2.60
C SER A 380 -6.78 3.07 -3.56
N GLN A 381 -6.18 1.94 -3.16
CA GLN A 381 -5.36 1.09 -4.00
C GLN A 381 -6.19 0.01 -4.70
N ALA A 382 -7.36 -0.32 -4.17
CA ALA A 382 -8.28 -1.26 -4.80
C ALA A 382 -9.00 -0.62 -6.01
N ALA A 383 -9.47 0.61 -5.89
CA ALA A 383 -10.18 1.34 -6.94
C ALA A 383 -9.41 1.40 -8.28
N PRO A 384 -8.12 1.74 -8.33
CA PRO A 384 -7.36 1.82 -9.59
C PRO A 384 -7.18 0.46 -10.29
N HIS A 385 -7.23 -0.68 -9.58
CA HIS A 385 -7.27 -1.99 -10.24
C HIS A 385 -8.54 -2.14 -11.08
N VAL A 386 -9.68 -1.74 -10.53
CA VAL A 386 -10.97 -1.77 -11.25
C VAL A 386 -10.99 -0.72 -12.36
N ALA A 387 -10.45 0.48 -12.13
CA ALA A 387 -10.34 1.52 -13.16
C ALA A 387 -9.51 1.06 -14.36
N GLY A 388 -8.37 0.42 -14.13
CA GLY A 388 -7.54 -0.19 -15.17
C GLY A 388 -8.28 -1.30 -15.93
N ALA A 389 -9.06 -2.12 -15.22
CA ALA A 389 -9.86 -3.17 -15.86
C ALA A 389 -10.95 -2.61 -16.79
N TYR A 390 -11.63 -1.53 -16.39
CA TYR A 390 -12.56 -0.83 -17.28
C TYR A 390 -11.84 -0.25 -18.52
N ALA A 391 -10.64 0.30 -18.38
CA ALA A 391 -9.87 0.79 -19.52
C ALA A 391 -9.52 -0.34 -20.49
N VAL A 392 -9.12 -1.50 -19.96
CA VAL A 392 -8.86 -2.71 -20.76
C VAL A 392 -10.12 -3.16 -21.50
N LEU A 393 -11.25 -3.27 -20.80
CA LEU A 393 -12.51 -3.70 -21.43
C LEU A 393 -13.05 -2.68 -22.42
N ARG A 394 -12.92 -1.38 -22.15
CA ARG A 394 -13.35 -0.33 -23.07
C ARG A 394 -12.55 -0.38 -24.40
N ALA A 395 -11.24 -0.65 -24.29
CA ALA A 395 -10.39 -0.86 -25.50
C ALA A 395 -10.84 -2.09 -26.31
N ALA A 396 -11.19 -3.17 -25.63
CA ALA A 396 -11.59 -4.43 -26.26
C ALA A 396 -13.05 -4.42 -26.80
N LEU A 397 -13.93 -3.69 -26.14
CA LEU A 397 -15.37 -3.69 -26.34
C LEU A 397 -15.90 -2.24 -26.41
N PRO A 398 -15.50 -1.45 -27.41
CA PRO A 398 -15.77 -0.02 -27.47
C PRO A 398 -17.28 0.31 -27.56
N ASN A 399 -18.09 -0.61 -28.06
CA ASN A 399 -19.53 -0.44 -28.27
C ASN A 399 -20.37 -0.89 -27.05
N GLU A 400 -19.79 -1.58 -26.07
CA GLU A 400 -20.54 -1.96 -24.86
C GLU A 400 -20.78 -0.72 -23.97
N SER A 401 -22.00 -0.61 -23.44
CA SER A 401 -22.34 0.42 -22.46
C SER A 401 -21.58 0.21 -21.16
N ILE A 402 -21.51 1.26 -20.30
CA ILE A 402 -20.90 1.15 -18.98
C ILE A 402 -21.58 0.04 -18.16
N ASP A 403 -22.89 -0.10 -18.27
CA ASP A 403 -23.64 -1.12 -17.52
C ASP A 403 -23.32 -2.54 -18.02
N GLN A 404 -23.15 -2.73 -19.33
CA GLN A 404 -22.71 -4.01 -19.90
C GLN A 404 -21.32 -4.39 -19.44
N LEU A 405 -20.36 -3.44 -19.47
CA LEU A 405 -19.00 -3.66 -18.95
C LEU A 405 -19.02 -3.97 -17.44
N THR A 406 -19.87 -3.27 -16.67
CA THR A 406 -20.03 -3.52 -15.23
C THR A 406 -20.59 -4.91 -14.97
N GLN A 407 -21.61 -5.32 -15.72
CA GLN A 407 -22.21 -6.65 -15.61
C GLN A 407 -21.20 -7.75 -15.98
N ARG A 408 -20.38 -7.52 -17.03
CA ARG A 408 -19.32 -8.44 -17.44
C ARG A 408 -18.29 -8.65 -16.31
N LEU A 409 -17.79 -7.56 -15.70
CA LEU A 409 -16.88 -7.63 -14.56
C LEU A 409 -17.52 -8.31 -13.36
N SER A 410 -18.78 -8.04 -13.09
CA SER A 410 -19.51 -8.67 -11.98
C SER A 410 -19.71 -10.16 -12.19
N ASN A 411 -20.14 -10.58 -13.38
CA ASN A 411 -20.41 -11.99 -13.70
C ASN A 411 -19.13 -12.84 -13.80
N SER A 412 -18.00 -12.23 -14.19
CA SER A 412 -16.71 -12.91 -14.28
C SER A 412 -15.90 -12.85 -13.00
N GLY A 413 -16.27 -11.97 -12.07
CA GLY A 413 -15.55 -11.76 -10.81
C GLY A 413 -15.60 -13.00 -9.92
N LYS A 414 -14.50 -13.22 -9.19
CA LYS A 414 -14.47 -14.26 -8.15
C LYS A 414 -15.35 -13.86 -6.98
N LEU A 415 -16.36 -14.66 -6.70
CA LEU A 415 -17.24 -14.43 -5.55
C LEU A 415 -16.43 -14.54 -4.24
N THR A 416 -16.32 -13.44 -3.52
CA THR A 416 -15.53 -13.35 -2.28
C THR A 416 -16.45 -12.98 -1.12
N THR A 417 -16.37 -13.79 -0.07
CA THR A 417 -17.18 -13.62 1.14
C THR A 417 -16.52 -12.66 2.10
N ASP A 418 -17.26 -11.65 2.55
CA ASP A 418 -16.81 -10.78 3.65
C ASP A 418 -17.20 -11.42 5.00
N HIS A 419 -16.28 -12.12 5.61
CA HIS A 419 -16.48 -12.83 6.89
C HIS A 419 -16.71 -11.90 8.09
N ARG A 420 -16.57 -10.58 7.92
CA ARG A 420 -16.88 -9.59 8.96
C ARG A 420 -18.39 -9.29 9.02
N THR A 421 -19.15 -9.78 8.04
CA THR A 421 -20.61 -9.60 7.90
C THR A 421 -21.31 -10.95 8.02
N SER A 422 -22.64 -10.95 7.86
CA SER A 422 -23.43 -12.19 7.75
C SER A 422 -23.20 -12.87 6.38
N ASN A 423 -21.92 -13.13 6.05
CA ASN A 423 -21.48 -13.76 4.81
C ASN A 423 -21.90 -13.03 3.52
N ARG A 424 -21.82 -11.68 3.51
CA ARG A 424 -22.03 -10.92 2.29
C ARG A 424 -21.00 -11.33 1.24
N VAL A 425 -21.47 -11.61 0.04
CA VAL A 425 -20.64 -11.98 -1.11
C VAL A 425 -20.58 -10.80 -2.08
N THR A 426 -19.36 -10.44 -2.49
CA THR A 426 -19.09 -9.37 -3.46
C THR A 426 -18.12 -9.91 -4.52
N PRO A 427 -18.32 -9.62 -5.82
CA PRO A 427 -17.40 -10.05 -6.85
C PRO A 427 -16.05 -9.32 -6.68
N ARG A 428 -14.96 -10.10 -6.54
CA ARG A 428 -13.60 -9.59 -6.63
C ARG A 428 -13.16 -9.62 -8.10
N LEU A 429 -12.59 -8.53 -8.56
CA LEU A 429 -12.09 -8.35 -9.93
C LEU A 429 -11.28 -9.55 -10.42
N ASP A 430 -11.70 -10.14 -11.55
CA ASP A 430 -10.96 -11.16 -12.31
C ASP A 430 -10.90 -10.75 -13.78
N LEU A 431 -9.83 -10.10 -14.17
CA LEU A 431 -9.67 -9.53 -15.50
C LEU A 431 -9.49 -10.62 -16.57
N ALA A 432 -8.77 -11.71 -16.24
CA ALA A 432 -8.60 -12.82 -17.16
C ALA A 432 -9.93 -13.47 -17.54
N SER A 433 -10.82 -13.63 -16.56
CA SER A 433 -12.17 -14.16 -16.78
C SER A 433 -13.05 -13.16 -17.52
N ALA A 434 -12.91 -11.87 -17.27
CA ALA A 434 -13.72 -10.81 -17.91
C ALA A 434 -13.43 -10.68 -19.41
N VAL A 435 -12.21 -10.98 -19.87
CA VAL A 435 -11.85 -10.94 -21.30
C VAL A 435 -12.00 -12.29 -22.01
N ARG A 436 -12.42 -13.34 -21.30
CA ARG A 436 -12.60 -14.66 -21.91
C ARG A 436 -13.70 -14.63 -22.98
N GLY A 437 -13.40 -15.19 -24.16
CA GLY A 437 -14.31 -15.19 -25.28
C GLY A 437 -14.42 -13.86 -26.04
N VAL A 438 -13.61 -12.86 -25.62
CA VAL A 438 -13.46 -11.61 -26.36
C VAL A 438 -12.32 -11.78 -27.35
N THR A 439 -12.53 -11.41 -28.62
CA THR A 439 -11.45 -11.33 -29.60
C THR A 439 -10.74 -9.98 -29.40
N ALA A 440 -9.44 -9.99 -29.18
CA ALA A 440 -8.66 -8.75 -29.17
C ALA A 440 -8.79 -8.09 -30.53
N GLY A 441 -9.53 -6.97 -30.59
CA GLY A 441 -9.77 -6.26 -31.84
C GLY A 441 -8.46 -5.69 -32.40
N THR A 442 -8.31 -5.69 -33.72
CA THR A 442 -7.36 -4.84 -34.41
C THR A 442 -7.74 -3.39 -34.12
N ILE A 443 -6.94 -2.74 -33.32
CA ILE A 443 -7.15 -1.34 -32.95
C ILE A 443 -7.12 -0.51 -34.21
N GLN A 444 -8.22 0.13 -34.58
CA GLN A 444 -8.16 1.24 -35.52
C GLN A 444 -7.29 2.32 -34.87
N PRO A 445 -6.24 2.79 -35.54
CA PRO A 445 -5.41 3.86 -35.01
C PRO A 445 -6.30 5.05 -34.69
N PRO A 446 -6.07 5.73 -33.55
CA PRO A 446 -6.85 6.90 -33.18
C PRO A 446 -6.82 7.93 -34.29
N VAL A 447 -7.98 8.38 -34.69
CA VAL A 447 -8.13 9.48 -35.63
C VAL A 447 -7.56 10.72 -34.97
N THR A 448 -6.41 11.17 -35.48
CA THR A 448 -5.72 12.44 -35.26
C THR A 448 -5.30 12.74 -33.78
N GLN A 449 -4.04 13.18 -33.68
CA GLN A 449 -3.44 13.71 -32.47
C GLN A 449 -4.39 14.69 -31.76
N PRO A 450 -4.54 14.58 -30.41
CA PRO A 450 -5.23 15.61 -29.68
C PRO A 450 -4.57 16.97 -29.98
N PRO A 451 -5.34 18.04 -30.13
CA PRO A 451 -4.78 19.35 -30.27
C PRO A 451 -3.85 19.61 -29.09
N VAL A 452 -2.68 20.17 -29.32
CA VAL A 452 -1.81 20.69 -28.28
C VAL A 452 -2.60 21.79 -27.58
N VAL A 453 -3.31 21.44 -26.54
CA VAL A 453 -3.97 22.42 -25.68
C VAL A 453 -2.87 23.11 -24.91
N GLN A 454 -2.47 24.31 -25.36
CA GLN A 454 -1.70 25.20 -24.51
C GLN A 454 -2.49 25.39 -23.23
N PRO A 455 -1.84 25.32 -22.04
CA PRO A 455 -2.51 25.63 -20.80
C PRO A 455 -3.21 26.99 -20.94
N PRO A 456 -4.45 27.14 -20.49
CA PRO A 456 -5.10 28.43 -20.52
C PRO A 456 -4.18 29.38 -19.75
N THR A 457 -3.69 30.42 -20.44
CA THR A 457 -3.08 31.59 -19.79
C THR A 457 -4.21 32.20 -18.98
N VAL A 458 -4.27 31.86 -17.70
CA VAL A 458 -5.10 32.55 -16.75
C VAL A 458 -4.47 33.98 -16.65
N GLN A 459 -4.94 34.90 -17.48
CA GLN A 459 -4.69 36.29 -17.22
C GLN A 459 -5.29 36.57 -15.83
N PRO A 460 -4.50 37.06 -14.88
CA PRO A 460 -5.09 37.53 -13.63
C PRO A 460 -6.20 38.53 -13.96
N PRO A 461 -7.36 38.45 -13.29
CA PRO A 461 -8.43 39.40 -13.52
C PRO A 461 -7.86 40.80 -13.37
N THR A 462 -7.95 41.61 -14.43
CA THR A 462 -7.65 43.03 -14.39
C THR A 462 -8.67 43.66 -13.44
N VAL A 463 -8.27 43.82 -12.20
CA VAL A 463 -9.02 44.58 -11.21
C VAL A 463 -8.90 46.02 -11.68
N GLN A 464 -9.93 46.55 -12.33
CA GLN A 464 -10.04 48.01 -12.52
C GLN A 464 -10.08 48.64 -11.11
N PRO A 465 -9.26 49.63 -10.83
CA PRO A 465 -9.34 50.32 -9.55
C PRO A 465 -10.74 50.94 -9.39
N PRO A 466 -11.35 50.83 -8.20
CA PRO A 466 -12.66 51.39 -7.95
C PRO A 466 -12.60 52.91 -8.12
N VAL A 467 -13.56 53.44 -8.88
CA VAL A 467 -13.63 54.85 -9.27
C VAL A 467 -14.01 55.81 -8.10
N ASN A 468 -14.28 55.27 -6.92
CA ASN A 468 -14.41 56.08 -5.69
C ASN A 468 -14.16 55.21 -4.45
N PRO A 469 -13.34 55.63 -3.48
CA PRO A 469 -13.19 54.91 -2.23
C PRO A 469 -14.51 55.04 -1.42
N PRO A 470 -15.05 53.93 -0.90
CA PRO A 470 -16.15 53.99 0.04
C PRO A 470 -15.69 54.72 1.33
N GLN A 471 -16.51 55.60 1.85
CA GLN A 471 -16.27 56.24 3.14
C GLN A 471 -16.10 55.13 4.22
N VAL A 472 -15.00 55.24 4.98
CA VAL A 472 -14.72 54.40 6.12
C VAL A 472 -15.74 54.69 7.21
N VAL A 473 -16.75 53.84 7.33
CA VAL A 473 -17.58 53.77 8.54
C VAL A 473 -16.78 52.94 9.56
N GLN A 474 -16.30 53.63 10.61
CA GLN A 474 -15.64 52.94 11.73
C GLN A 474 -16.62 51.96 12.37
N PRO A 475 -16.21 50.69 12.58
CA PRO A 475 -17.02 49.75 13.37
C PRO A 475 -17.06 50.19 14.83
N PRO A 476 -18.16 49.93 15.56
CA PRO A 476 -18.25 50.28 16.96
C PRO A 476 -17.18 49.52 17.76
N VAL A 477 -16.53 50.26 18.66
CA VAL A 477 -15.55 49.72 19.62
C VAL A 477 -16.28 48.76 20.56
N VAL A 478 -16.07 47.47 20.36
CA VAL A 478 -16.49 46.42 21.33
C VAL A 478 -15.38 46.29 22.37
N THR A 479 -15.64 46.82 23.56
CA THR A 479 -14.79 46.57 24.73
C THR A 479 -14.83 45.12 25.10
N GLN A 480 -13.69 44.44 25.00
CA GLN A 480 -13.53 43.05 25.53
C GLN A 480 -13.56 43.07 27.08
N PRO A 481 -14.28 42.12 27.70
CA PRO A 481 -14.09 41.85 29.12
C PRO A 481 -12.74 41.15 29.33
N SER A 482 -11.93 41.71 30.22
CA SER A 482 -10.66 41.09 30.67
C SER A 482 -10.94 39.83 31.47
N GLY A 483 -10.37 38.70 31.06
CA GLY A 483 -10.19 37.55 31.94
C GLY A 483 -10.71 36.18 31.47
N GLN A 484 -10.43 35.75 30.27
CA GLN A 484 -10.57 34.36 29.92
C GLN A 484 -9.37 33.86 29.09
N ASN A 485 -8.69 32.84 29.60
CA ASN A 485 -7.61 32.17 28.88
C ASN A 485 -8.21 31.15 27.91
N CYS A 486 -8.20 31.47 26.60
CA CYS A 486 -8.61 30.55 25.56
C CYS A 486 -7.37 29.93 24.87
N ARG A 487 -7.29 28.62 24.75
CA ARG A 487 -6.28 27.92 23.94
C ARG A 487 -6.94 27.23 22.74
N ARG A 488 -6.31 27.38 21.60
CA ARG A 488 -6.69 26.69 20.36
C ARG A 488 -6.01 25.33 20.32
N ILE A 489 -6.79 24.25 20.29
CA ILE A 489 -6.31 22.88 20.09
C ILE A 489 -7.13 22.30 18.96
N PHE A 490 -6.47 22.02 17.82
CA PHE A 490 -7.07 21.36 16.66
C PHE A 490 -8.49 21.87 16.30
N PHE A 491 -8.59 22.98 15.59
CA PHE A 491 -9.84 23.53 15.02
C PHE A 491 -11.00 23.83 15.99
N VAL A 492 -10.80 23.70 17.28
CA VAL A 492 -11.80 24.05 18.31
C VAL A 492 -11.18 25.01 19.31
N THR A 493 -11.86 26.12 19.59
CA THR A 493 -11.48 27.06 20.65
C THR A 493 -12.19 26.64 21.92
N VAL A 494 -11.43 26.23 22.93
CA VAL A 494 -11.96 25.89 24.27
C VAL A 494 -11.56 27.00 25.23
N CYS A 495 -12.56 27.60 25.87
CA CYS A 495 -12.38 28.58 26.94
C CYS A 495 -12.79 27.96 28.26
N SER A 496 -11.92 28.05 29.29
CA SER A 496 -12.28 27.67 30.65
C SER A 496 -12.82 28.90 31.40
N GLY A 497 -14.05 28.74 31.92
CA GLY A 497 -14.64 29.68 32.85
C GLY A 497 -14.14 29.49 34.26
#